data_7c6020b7837c837787c9530e785e2319
#
_entry.id   7c6020b7837c837787c9530e785e2319
#
_cell.length_a   1.000
_cell.length_b   1.000
_cell.length_c   1.000
_cell.angle_alpha   90.00
_cell.angle_beta   90.00
_cell.angle_gamma   90.00
#
_symmetry.space_group_name_H-M   'P 1'
#
loop_
_entity.id
_entity.type
_entity.pdbx_description
1 polymer ?
#
loop_
_entity_poly.entity_id
_entity_poly.type
_entity_poly.pdbx_seq_one_letter_code
_entity_poly.pdbx_strand_id
1 'polypeptide(L)'
;MTTRSLPPWATGPGEILKHGLDLLKKDTDTNRRLAMISIDNSVELMIKTYLGLPKRVTGLLIPRKEYQEISESFPALLDGLEKHAASKLDGVDLGSIEWYHRLRNELYHQGNGLTVEREKVEIYAELANILFANLFGYPLVQQVSSKSGVLGQFMTSWFSVEKGLRELADRHSATGFRPAGMIEVLRYLRGGDLLSTEEMNQLNVLRQIRNQVVHGAVDPEDVLTPEVIEETRLLAQRFAEE
;
A
#
# COMPACT_ATOMS: atom_id res chain seq x y z
N MET A 1 -19.41 18.12 11.27
CA MET A 1 -18.12 17.40 11.16
C MET A 1 -17.09 18.38 10.62
N THR A 2 -16.16 18.83 11.45
CA THR A 2 -15.10 19.77 11.06
C THR A 2 -14.15 19.05 10.12
N THR A 3 -14.14 19.42 8.86
CA THR A 3 -13.12 19.02 7.90
C THR A 3 -11.77 19.54 8.41
N ARG A 4 -10.97 18.65 9.03
CA ARG A 4 -9.59 18.97 9.38
C ARG A 4 -8.83 19.24 8.08
N SER A 5 -8.35 20.46 7.90
CA SER A 5 -7.48 20.80 6.77
C SER A 5 -6.19 19.99 6.84
N LEU A 6 -5.69 19.54 5.69
CA LEU A 6 -4.38 18.87 5.60
C LEU A 6 -3.29 19.79 6.15
N PRO A 7 -2.30 19.22 6.86
CA PRO A 7 -1.15 20.02 7.26
C PRO A 7 -0.37 20.49 6.01
N PRO A 8 0.30 21.66 6.07
CA PRO A 8 0.95 22.25 4.89
C PRO A 8 1.91 21.32 4.14
N TRP A 9 2.61 20.46 4.86
CA TRP A 9 3.54 19.49 4.26
C TRP A 9 2.86 18.32 3.55
N ALA A 10 1.62 17.99 3.87
CA ALA A 10 0.86 16.93 3.20
C ALA A 10 0.05 17.45 2.00
N THR A 11 -0.09 18.78 1.85
CA THR A 11 -0.92 19.40 0.80
C THR A 11 -0.39 19.06 -0.59
N GLY A 12 0.89 19.26 -0.86
CA GLY A 12 1.48 19.01 -2.18
C GLY A 12 1.33 17.56 -2.64
N PRO A 13 1.79 16.55 -1.87
CA PRO A 13 1.56 15.16 -2.22
C PRO A 13 0.07 14.82 -2.37
N GLY A 14 -0.77 15.34 -1.48
CA GLY A 14 -2.21 15.10 -1.51
C GLY A 14 -2.91 15.66 -2.75
N GLU A 15 -2.53 16.85 -3.21
CA GLU A 15 -3.07 17.46 -4.43
C GLU A 15 -2.69 16.66 -5.68
N ILE A 16 -1.44 16.18 -5.76
CA ILE A 16 -0.98 15.36 -6.88
C ILE A 16 -1.71 14.00 -6.88
N LEU A 17 -1.87 13.36 -5.72
CA LEU A 17 -2.63 12.11 -5.62
C LEU A 17 -4.08 12.31 -6.04
N LYS A 18 -4.73 13.34 -5.54
CA LYS A 18 -6.10 13.68 -5.91
C LYS A 18 -6.25 13.92 -7.41
N HIS A 19 -5.30 14.62 -8.03
CA HIS A 19 -5.28 14.82 -9.47
C HIS A 19 -5.20 13.49 -10.22
N GLY A 20 -4.33 12.57 -9.81
CA GLY A 20 -4.24 11.22 -10.36
C GLY A 20 -5.57 10.45 -10.26
N LEU A 21 -6.21 10.50 -9.09
CA LEU A 21 -7.52 9.87 -8.87
C LEU A 21 -8.63 10.49 -9.76
N ASP A 22 -8.61 11.80 -9.97
CA ASP A 22 -9.58 12.47 -10.84
C ASP A 22 -9.35 12.15 -12.33
N LEU A 23 -8.11 11.93 -12.75
CA LEU A 23 -7.79 11.41 -14.09
C LEU A 23 -8.30 9.98 -14.26
N LEU A 24 -8.09 9.12 -13.28
CA LEU A 24 -8.55 7.73 -13.31
C LEU A 24 -10.06 7.61 -13.49
N LYS A 25 -10.84 8.51 -12.91
CA LYS A 25 -12.32 8.54 -13.09
C LYS A 25 -12.75 8.78 -14.53
N LYS A 26 -11.92 9.41 -15.37
CA LYS A 26 -12.24 9.69 -16.77
C LYS A 26 -12.04 8.47 -17.69
N ASP A 27 -11.28 7.50 -17.25
CA ASP A 27 -11.13 6.16 -17.82
C ASP A 27 -10.87 6.08 -19.32
N THR A 28 -10.01 6.94 -19.85
CA THR A 28 -9.44 6.78 -21.19
C THR A 28 -7.99 6.31 -21.07
N ASP A 29 -7.45 5.67 -22.10
CA ASP A 29 -6.05 5.20 -22.12
C ASP A 29 -5.06 6.32 -21.76
N THR A 30 -5.27 7.52 -22.29
CA THR A 30 -4.44 8.68 -21.98
C THR A 30 -4.59 9.07 -20.51
N ASN A 31 -5.82 9.11 -19.98
CA ASN A 31 -6.04 9.48 -18.59
C ASN A 31 -5.51 8.42 -17.62
N ARG A 32 -5.60 7.12 -17.95
CA ARG A 32 -4.99 6.05 -17.13
C ARG A 32 -3.48 6.17 -17.06
N ARG A 33 -2.80 6.46 -18.19
CA ARG A 33 -1.34 6.73 -18.18
C ARG A 33 -0.99 7.95 -17.33
N LEU A 34 -1.70 9.05 -17.50
CA LEU A 34 -1.46 10.27 -16.72
C LEU A 34 -1.79 10.07 -15.25
N ALA A 35 -2.83 9.29 -14.91
CA ALA A 35 -3.16 8.90 -13.56
C ALA A 35 -2.01 8.12 -12.91
N MET A 36 -1.49 7.09 -13.60
CA MET A 36 -0.36 6.30 -13.15
C MET A 36 0.87 7.16 -12.82
N ILE A 37 1.22 8.08 -13.74
CA ILE A 37 2.35 9.01 -13.56
C ILE A 37 2.09 9.94 -12.35
N SER A 38 0.88 10.48 -12.22
CA SER A 38 0.56 11.40 -11.11
C SER A 38 0.56 10.67 -9.77
N ILE A 39 0.01 9.47 -9.69
CA ILE A 39 0.00 8.65 -8.48
C ILE A 39 1.42 8.33 -8.06
N ASP A 40 2.27 7.88 -8.97
CA ASP A 40 3.67 7.56 -8.68
C ASP A 40 4.47 8.78 -8.22
N ASN A 41 4.32 9.91 -8.89
CA ASN A 41 4.94 11.16 -8.46
C ASN A 41 4.48 11.58 -7.05
N SER A 42 3.21 11.34 -6.71
CA SER A 42 2.71 11.59 -5.37
C SER A 42 3.35 10.65 -4.35
N VAL A 43 3.48 9.34 -4.67
CA VAL A 43 4.13 8.36 -3.80
C VAL A 43 5.58 8.74 -3.51
N GLU A 44 6.34 9.08 -4.53
CA GLU A 44 7.72 9.55 -4.35
C GLU A 44 7.78 10.82 -3.48
N LEU A 45 6.93 11.80 -3.77
CA LEU A 45 6.91 13.06 -3.04
C LEU A 45 6.46 12.89 -1.59
N MET A 46 5.47 12.03 -1.30
CA MET A 46 5.01 11.82 0.07
C MET A 46 6.08 11.14 0.93
N ILE A 47 6.84 10.18 0.38
CA ILE A 47 7.95 9.53 1.09
C ILE A 47 9.07 10.53 1.35
N LYS A 48 9.53 11.27 0.33
CA LYS A 48 10.54 12.32 0.47
C LYS A 48 10.13 13.36 1.51
N THR A 49 8.90 13.82 1.43
CA THR A 49 8.37 14.80 2.38
C THR A 49 8.40 14.25 3.79
N TYR A 50 7.84 13.06 4.02
CA TYR A 50 7.72 12.48 5.35
C TYR A 50 9.09 12.25 6.01
N LEU A 51 10.05 11.66 5.29
CA LEU A 51 11.41 11.42 5.80
C LEU A 51 12.20 12.71 6.01
N GLY A 52 11.89 13.76 5.25
CA GLY A 52 12.52 15.09 5.39
C GLY A 52 11.92 15.99 6.48
N LEU A 53 10.78 15.59 7.07
CA LEU A 53 10.15 16.40 8.13
C LEU A 53 11.00 16.46 9.41
N PRO A 54 10.95 17.59 10.14
CA PRO A 54 11.67 17.70 11.43
C PRO A 54 11.22 16.64 12.44
N LYS A 55 12.15 16.21 13.30
CA LYS A 55 11.89 15.26 14.40
C LYS A 55 10.65 15.62 15.25
N ARG A 56 10.39 16.91 15.43
CA ARG A 56 9.21 17.36 16.21
C ARG A 56 7.88 16.96 15.59
N VAL A 57 7.86 16.68 14.29
CA VAL A 57 6.64 16.33 13.53
C VAL A 57 6.49 14.81 13.44
N THR A 58 7.55 14.10 13.08
CA THR A 58 7.52 12.65 12.82
C THR A 58 8.07 11.80 13.96
N GLY A 59 8.84 12.39 14.88
CA GLY A 59 9.63 11.65 15.85
C GLY A 59 10.95 11.08 15.29
N LEU A 60 11.13 11.10 13.95
CA LEU A 60 12.30 10.54 13.29
C LEU A 60 13.51 11.47 13.43
N LEU A 61 14.68 10.87 13.58
CA LEU A 61 15.95 11.57 13.53
C LEU A 61 16.80 10.98 12.42
N ILE A 62 16.71 11.59 11.23
CA ILE A 62 17.51 11.20 10.07
C ILE A 62 18.57 12.28 9.86
N PRO A 63 19.89 11.95 9.94
CA PRO A 63 20.95 12.90 9.66
C PRO A 63 20.86 13.44 8.23
N ARG A 64 21.23 14.72 8.04
CA ARG A 64 21.11 15.37 6.73
C ARG A 64 21.84 14.61 5.62
N LYS A 65 23.02 14.05 5.91
CA LYS A 65 23.81 13.27 4.95
C LYS A 65 23.05 12.01 4.55
N GLU A 66 22.53 11.27 5.52
CA GLU A 66 21.75 10.07 5.27
C GLU A 66 20.47 10.37 4.47
N TYR A 67 19.77 11.47 4.79
CA TYR A 67 18.59 11.88 4.02
C TYR A 67 18.95 12.21 2.55
N GLN A 68 20.11 12.80 2.29
CA GLN A 68 20.58 13.04 0.93
C GLN A 68 20.80 11.73 0.17
N GLU A 69 21.48 10.76 0.80
CA GLU A 69 21.72 9.42 0.22
C GLU A 69 20.38 8.68 -0.06
N ILE A 70 19.46 8.69 0.90
CA ILE A 70 18.10 8.12 0.74
C ILE A 70 17.34 8.78 -0.42
N SER A 71 17.52 10.08 -0.65
CA SER A 71 16.78 10.85 -1.65
C SER A 71 17.32 10.72 -3.07
N GLU A 72 18.44 10.02 -3.29
CA GLU A 72 19.10 9.89 -4.59
C GLU A 72 18.34 9.04 -5.59
N SER A 73 17.60 8.02 -5.10
CA SER A 73 16.86 7.12 -5.97
C SER A 73 15.57 6.62 -5.29
N PHE A 74 14.63 6.15 -6.10
CA PHE A 74 13.37 5.60 -5.57
C PHE A 74 13.58 4.34 -4.71
N PRO A 75 14.42 3.35 -5.10
CA PRO A 75 14.72 2.23 -4.21
C PRO A 75 15.33 2.66 -2.88
N ALA A 76 16.28 3.61 -2.88
CA ALA A 76 16.87 4.12 -1.64
C ALA A 76 15.82 4.82 -0.74
N LEU A 77 14.80 5.47 -1.34
CA LEU A 77 13.67 6.03 -0.60
C LEU A 77 12.84 4.95 0.09
N LEU A 78 12.59 3.84 -0.59
CA LEU A 78 11.85 2.70 -0.01
C LEU A 78 12.63 2.07 1.14
N ASP A 79 13.94 1.82 0.95
CA ASP A 79 14.83 1.31 2.00
C ASP A 79 14.87 2.26 3.21
N GLY A 80 14.94 3.57 2.94
CA GLY A 80 14.90 4.61 3.98
C GLY A 80 13.57 4.63 4.73
N LEU A 81 12.46 4.46 4.04
CA LEU A 81 11.13 4.38 4.65
C LEU A 81 11.00 3.14 5.52
N GLU A 82 11.43 1.97 5.03
CA GLU A 82 11.44 0.73 5.80
C GLU A 82 12.31 0.85 7.06
N LYS A 83 13.52 1.38 6.90
CA LYS A 83 14.48 1.55 8.01
C LYS A 83 13.98 2.48 9.10
N HIS A 84 13.42 3.64 8.74
CA HIS A 84 13.11 4.71 9.69
C HIS A 84 11.64 4.78 10.10
N ALA A 85 10.74 4.24 9.29
CA ALA A 85 9.30 4.40 9.47
C ALA A 85 8.52 3.10 9.19
N ALA A 86 9.08 1.93 9.53
CA ALA A 86 8.42 0.63 9.32
C ALA A 86 7.00 0.57 9.91
N SER A 87 6.73 1.25 11.03
CA SER A 87 5.40 1.34 11.63
C SER A 87 4.37 2.09 10.77
N LYS A 88 4.80 2.75 9.68
CA LYS A 88 3.96 3.44 8.71
C LYS A 88 3.64 2.60 7.47
N LEU A 89 4.12 1.36 7.42
CA LEU A 89 3.94 0.46 6.28
C LEU A 89 2.78 -0.52 6.48
N ASP A 90 1.91 -0.26 7.45
CA ASP A 90 0.76 -1.11 7.69
C ASP A 90 -0.15 -1.15 6.45
N GLY A 91 -0.45 -2.36 5.95
CA GLY A 91 -1.20 -2.56 4.70
C GLY A 91 -0.49 -2.13 3.40
N VAL A 92 0.79 -1.75 3.45
CA VAL A 92 1.58 -1.35 2.27
C VAL A 92 2.75 -2.29 2.06
N ASP A 93 2.78 -2.95 0.90
CA ASP A 93 3.91 -3.74 0.45
C ASP A 93 4.84 -2.90 -0.45
N LEU A 94 6.06 -2.64 0.03
CA LEU A 94 7.04 -1.84 -0.69
C LEU A 94 7.48 -2.49 -2.01
N GLY A 95 7.48 -3.81 -2.10
CA GLY A 95 7.76 -4.51 -3.35
C GLY A 95 6.72 -4.22 -4.43
N SER A 96 5.44 -4.13 -4.05
CA SER A 96 4.37 -3.68 -4.96
C SER A 96 4.55 -2.22 -5.37
N ILE A 97 4.88 -1.33 -4.44
CA ILE A 97 5.17 0.09 -4.75
C ILE A 97 6.33 0.20 -5.75
N GLU A 98 7.44 -0.53 -5.53
CA GLU A 98 8.58 -0.54 -6.45
C GLU A 98 8.21 -1.08 -7.83
N TRP A 99 7.39 -2.12 -7.90
CA TRP A 99 6.93 -2.70 -9.16
C TRP A 99 6.11 -1.68 -9.97
N TYR A 100 5.18 -0.95 -9.33
CA TYR A 100 4.40 0.10 -9.99
C TYR A 100 5.27 1.27 -10.45
N HIS A 101 6.28 1.65 -9.66
CA HIS A 101 7.26 2.66 -10.09
C HIS A 101 8.01 2.23 -11.36
N ARG A 102 8.43 0.97 -11.46
CA ARG A 102 9.07 0.42 -12.67
C ARG A 102 8.10 0.44 -13.86
N LEU A 103 6.85 0.03 -13.66
CA LEU A 103 5.81 0.09 -14.69
C LEU A 103 5.58 1.53 -15.18
N ARG A 104 5.54 2.51 -14.27
CA ARG A 104 5.44 3.93 -14.65
C ARG A 104 6.66 4.38 -15.47
N ASN A 105 7.85 3.95 -15.13
CA ASN A 105 9.06 4.30 -15.88
C ASN A 105 9.01 3.74 -17.30
N GLU A 106 8.51 2.53 -17.50
CA GLU A 106 8.29 1.96 -18.83
C GLU A 106 7.28 2.80 -19.64
N LEU A 107 6.15 3.17 -19.03
CA LEU A 107 5.15 4.03 -19.67
C LEU A 107 5.70 5.42 -20.05
N TYR A 108 6.60 5.96 -19.24
CA TYR A 108 7.19 7.28 -19.46
C TYR A 108 8.27 7.26 -20.57
N HIS A 109 9.16 6.26 -20.55
CA HIS A 109 10.33 6.22 -21.44
C HIS A 109 10.04 5.57 -22.80
N GLN A 110 9.12 4.60 -22.88
CA GLN A 110 8.79 3.91 -24.11
C GLN A 110 7.64 4.60 -24.91
N GLY A 111 7.04 5.62 -24.37
CA GLY A 111 6.27 6.76 -24.91
C GLY A 111 5.17 6.51 -25.91
N ASN A 112 5.27 5.57 -26.82
CA ASN A 112 4.37 5.48 -27.96
C ASN A 112 3.45 4.26 -27.85
N GLY A 113 2.21 4.49 -27.43
CA GLY A 113 1.13 3.52 -27.56
C GLY A 113 1.02 2.48 -26.45
N LEU A 114 1.85 2.53 -25.41
CA LEU A 114 1.63 1.68 -24.25
C LEU A 114 0.40 2.17 -23.48
N THR A 115 -0.53 1.27 -23.24
CA THR A 115 -1.67 1.45 -22.35
C THR A 115 -1.35 0.78 -21.01
N VAL A 116 -2.03 1.23 -19.97
CA VAL A 116 -2.04 0.55 -18.67
C VAL A 116 -3.47 0.14 -18.37
N GLU A 117 -3.63 -1.10 -17.92
CA GLU A 117 -4.94 -1.59 -17.54
C GLU A 117 -5.45 -0.77 -16.34
N ARG A 118 -6.76 -0.54 -16.34
CA ARG A 118 -7.45 0.25 -15.32
C ARG A 118 -7.19 -0.31 -13.92
N GLU A 119 -7.28 -1.63 -13.79
CA GLU A 119 -7.14 -2.37 -12.54
C GLU A 119 -5.78 -2.12 -11.90
N LYS A 120 -4.71 -2.08 -12.68
CA LYS A 120 -3.35 -1.78 -12.19
C LYS A 120 -3.26 -0.37 -11.60
N VAL A 121 -3.90 0.60 -12.26
CA VAL A 121 -3.89 1.98 -11.77
C VAL A 121 -4.75 2.11 -10.52
N GLU A 122 -5.88 1.42 -10.44
CA GLU A 122 -6.75 1.39 -9.26
C GLU A 122 -6.04 0.79 -8.04
N ILE A 123 -5.33 -0.32 -8.21
CA ILE A 123 -4.55 -0.94 -7.13
C ILE A 123 -3.46 0.01 -6.64
N TYR A 124 -2.72 0.63 -7.56
CA TYR A 124 -1.67 1.57 -7.18
C TYR A 124 -2.24 2.82 -6.49
N ALA A 125 -3.39 3.30 -6.94
CA ALA A 125 -4.12 4.39 -6.31
C ALA A 125 -4.51 4.06 -4.86
N GLU A 126 -4.97 2.84 -4.61
CA GLU A 126 -5.33 2.38 -3.26
C GLU A 126 -4.10 2.26 -2.36
N LEU A 127 -3.02 1.63 -2.83
CA LEU A 127 -1.74 1.56 -2.10
C LEU A 127 -1.22 2.97 -1.75
N ALA A 128 -1.28 3.91 -2.69
CA ALA A 128 -0.87 5.30 -2.49
C ALA A 128 -1.75 6.01 -1.45
N ASN A 129 -3.06 5.77 -1.46
CA ASN A 129 -4.00 6.35 -0.51
C ASN A 129 -3.77 5.82 0.92
N ILE A 130 -3.53 4.52 1.07
CA ILE A 130 -3.18 3.88 2.35
C ILE A 130 -1.86 4.46 2.87
N LEU A 131 -0.83 4.49 2.02
CA LEU A 131 0.47 5.06 2.39
C LEU A 131 0.34 6.52 2.83
N PHE A 132 -0.42 7.33 2.09
CA PHE A 132 -0.69 8.72 2.46
C PHE A 132 -1.33 8.84 3.85
N ALA A 133 -2.37 8.04 4.11
CA ALA A 133 -3.05 8.01 5.40
C ALA A 133 -2.11 7.59 6.54
N ASN A 134 -1.28 6.58 6.31
CA ASN A 134 -0.32 6.08 7.29
C ASN A 134 0.78 7.11 7.62
N LEU A 135 1.30 7.80 6.60
CA LEU A 135 2.38 8.78 6.78
C LEU A 135 1.86 10.05 7.48
N PHE A 136 0.73 10.58 7.05
CA PHE A 136 0.27 11.90 7.48
C PHE A 136 -0.87 11.88 8.50
N GLY A 137 -1.50 10.71 8.74
CA GLY A 137 -2.62 10.57 9.69
C GLY A 137 -3.94 11.15 9.20
N TYR A 138 -4.07 11.40 7.89
CA TYR A 138 -5.26 11.96 7.26
C TYR A 138 -5.64 11.12 6.04
N PRO A 139 -6.82 10.50 5.99
CA PRO A 139 -7.32 9.89 4.75
C PRO A 139 -7.61 11.01 3.73
N LEU A 140 -7.04 10.90 2.54
CA LEU A 140 -7.22 11.91 1.49
C LEU A 140 -8.61 11.80 0.85
N VAL A 141 -9.07 10.58 0.68
CA VAL A 141 -10.41 10.24 0.18
C VAL A 141 -11.01 9.23 1.13
N GLN A 142 -12.26 9.44 1.54
CA GLN A 142 -13.06 8.35 2.12
C GLN A 142 -13.26 7.32 0.99
N GLN A 143 -12.44 6.28 1.01
CA GLN A 143 -12.39 5.20 0.02
C GLN A 143 -12.47 5.71 -1.42
N VAL A 144 -11.50 5.36 -2.24
CA VAL A 144 -11.74 5.34 -3.68
C VAL A 144 -12.90 4.36 -3.84
N SER A 145 -14.12 4.91 -3.80
CA SER A 145 -15.27 4.14 -4.22
C SER A 145 -15.14 3.99 -5.74
N SER A 146 -14.21 3.13 -6.18
CA SER A 146 -14.57 2.30 -7.27
C SER A 146 -15.95 1.79 -6.88
N LYS A 147 -16.94 1.90 -7.73
CA LYS A 147 -18.15 1.07 -7.63
C LYS A 147 -17.55 -0.30 -7.41
N SER A 148 -17.53 -0.74 -6.18
CA SER A 148 -16.60 -1.72 -5.67
C SER A 148 -16.68 -2.97 -6.53
N GLY A 149 -15.81 -3.02 -7.54
CA GLY A 149 -15.51 -4.24 -8.22
C GLY A 149 -14.99 -5.23 -7.18
N VAL A 150 -15.09 -6.48 -7.46
CA VAL A 150 -14.60 -7.61 -6.66
C VAL A 150 -13.18 -7.36 -6.12
N LEU A 151 -12.34 -6.69 -6.93
CA LEU A 151 -10.97 -6.31 -6.56
C LEU A 151 -10.90 -5.36 -5.36
N GLY A 152 -11.71 -4.29 -5.35
CA GLY A 152 -11.69 -3.32 -4.24
C GLY A 152 -12.16 -3.95 -2.93
N GLN A 153 -13.15 -4.84 -2.98
CA GLN A 153 -13.64 -5.58 -1.81
C GLN A 153 -12.56 -6.52 -1.27
N PHE A 154 -11.92 -7.28 -2.16
CA PHE A 154 -10.84 -8.19 -1.82
C PHE A 154 -9.66 -7.45 -1.19
N MET A 155 -9.15 -6.39 -1.84
CA MET A 155 -7.99 -5.63 -1.35
C MET A 155 -8.26 -4.98 0.01
N THR A 156 -9.44 -4.39 0.20
CA THR A 156 -9.82 -3.81 1.50
C THR A 156 -9.84 -4.85 2.61
N SER A 157 -10.42 -6.03 2.35
CA SER A 157 -10.45 -7.15 3.30
C SER A 157 -9.04 -7.68 3.55
N TRP A 158 -8.23 -7.84 2.51
CA TRP A 158 -6.86 -8.31 2.63
C TRP A 158 -5.99 -7.38 3.47
N PHE A 159 -6.08 -6.06 3.29
CA PHE A 159 -5.36 -5.10 4.13
C PHE A 159 -5.78 -5.20 5.61
N SER A 160 -7.06 -5.44 5.87
CA SER A 160 -7.53 -5.67 7.23
C SER A 160 -6.97 -6.96 7.82
N VAL A 161 -6.82 -8.03 7.04
CA VAL A 161 -6.14 -9.28 7.43
C VAL A 161 -4.68 -9.00 7.79
N GLU A 162 -3.94 -8.33 6.90
CA GLU A 162 -2.52 -8.03 7.14
C GLU A 162 -2.32 -7.18 8.40
N LYS A 163 -3.17 -6.19 8.60
CA LYS A 163 -3.17 -5.35 9.79
C LYS A 163 -3.41 -6.17 11.06
N GLY A 164 -4.48 -6.97 11.10
CA GLY A 164 -4.81 -7.80 12.25
C GLY A 164 -3.72 -8.81 12.59
N LEU A 165 -3.08 -9.44 11.59
CA LEU A 165 -1.96 -10.35 11.79
C LEU A 165 -0.73 -9.64 12.40
N ARG A 166 -0.42 -8.41 11.98
CA ARG A 166 0.66 -7.61 12.58
C ARG A 166 0.34 -7.23 14.02
N GLU A 167 -0.87 -6.77 14.29
CA GLU A 167 -1.33 -6.44 15.64
C GLU A 167 -1.30 -7.65 16.56
N LEU A 168 -1.69 -8.84 16.06
CA LEU A 168 -1.60 -10.10 16.78
C LEU A 168 -0.14 -10.45 17.12
N ALA A 169 0.78 -10.32 16.16
CA ALA A 169 2.20 -10.55 16.37
C ALA A 169 2.79 -9.57 17.39
N ASP A 170 2.43 -8.29 17.31
CA ASP A 170 2.92 -7.26 18.21
C ASP A 170 2.46 -7.51 19.66
N ARG A 171 1.21 -7.91 19.87
CA ARG A 171 0.66 -8.23 21.20
C ARG A 171 1.36 -9.42 21.87
N HIS A 172 1.80 -10.39 21.09
CA HIS A 172 2.46 -11.60 21.59
C HIS A 172 3.98 -11.51 21.57
N SER A 173 4.56 -10.40 21.12
CA SER A 173 6.00 -10.21 21.07
C SER A 173 6.56 -9.65 22.37
N ALA A 174 7.29 -10.47 23.10
CA ALA A 174 8.00 -10.03 24.30
C ALA A 174 9.24 -9.15 24.03
N THR A 175 9.74 -9.09 22.78
CA THR A 175 11.02 -8.49 22.40
C THR A 175 10.91 -7.35 21.38
N GLY A 176 9.71 -6.86 21.07
CA GLY A 176 9.53 -5.82 20.04
C GLY A 176 9.86 -6.34 18.64
N PHE A 177 9.39 -7.53 18.31
CA PHE A 177 9.52 -8.15 16.99
C PHE A 177 9.04 -7.18 15.89
N ARG A 178 9.91 -6.87 14.94
CA ARG A 178 9.60 -6.01 13.79
C ARG A 178 9.88 -6.79 12.53
N PRO A 179 8.88 -7.53 12.00
CA PRO A 179 9.05 -8.30 10.78
C PRO A 179 9.19 -7.37 9.57
N ALA A 180 10.14 -7.68 8.70
CA ALA A 180 10.34 -6.96 7.45
C ALA A 180 9.23 -7.22 6.42
N GLY A 181 8.47 -8.31 6.57
CA GLY A 181 7.39 -8.65 5.64
C GLY A 181 6.39 -9.66 6.17
N MET A 182 5.26 -9.82 5.48
CA MET A 182 4.16 -10.69 5.89
C MET A 182 4.57 -12.16 6.08
N ILE A 183 5.53 -12.66 5.29
CA ILE A 183 6.04 -14.04 5.45
C ILE A 183 6.66 -14.25 6.85
N GLU A 184 7.37 -13.26 7.36
CA GLU A 184 7.98 -13.33 8.70
C GLU A 184 6.92 -13.25 9.80
N VAL A 185 5.89 -12.40 9.62
CA VAL A 185 4.74 -12.34 10.51
C VAL A 185 4.06 -13.71 10.61
N LEU A 186 3.72 -14.31 9.47
CA LEU A 186 3.08 -15.63 9.43
C LEU A 186 3.94 -16.72 10.07
N ARG A 187 5.25 -16.70 9.81
CA ARG A 187 6.19 -17.65 10.43
C ARG A 187 6.26 -17.49 11.94
N TYR A 188 6.31 -16.26 12.42
CA TYR A 188 6.32 -15.96 13.85
C TYR A 188 5.04 -16.43 14.53
N LEU A 189 3.87 -16.07 14.00
CA LEU A 189 2.58 -16.46 14.54
C LEU A 189 2.38 -17.99 14.54
N ARG A 190 2.82 -18.65 13.47
CA ARG A 190 2.80 -20.12 13.39
C ARG A 190 3.71 -20.77 14.42
N GLY A 191 4.92 -20.25 14.60
CA GLY A 191 5.89 -20.73 15.61
C GLY A 191 5.41 -20.56 17.04
N GLY A 192 4.54 -19.60 17.31
CA GLY A 192 3.88 -19.36 18.60
C GLY A 192 2.53 -20.05 18.78
N ASP A 193 2.13 -20.95 17.87
CA ASP A 193 0.82 -21.63 17.85
C ASP A 193 -0.40 -20.66 17.86
N LEU A 194 -0.19 -19.44 17.36
CA LEU A 194 -1.23 -18.40 17.26
C LEU A 194 -2.06 -18.51 15.95
N LEU A 195 -1.60 -19.32 15.02
CA LEU A 195 -2.32 -19.66 13.79
C LEU A 195 -2.41 -21.18 13.64
N SER A 196 -3.60 -21.66 13.34
CA SER A 196 -3.84 -23.05 12.99
C SER A 196 -3.20 -23.40 11.62
N THR A 197 -3.05 -24.70 11.34
CA THR A 197 -2.59 -25.15 10.03
C THR A 197 -3.55 -24.76 8.92
N GLU A 198 -4.85 -24.78 9.21
CA GLU A 198 -5.88 -24.41 8.24
C GLU A 198 -5.82 -22.93 7.91
N GLU A 199 -5.76 -22.03 8.91
CA GLU A 199 -5.60 -20.60 8.72
C GLU A 199 -4.32 -20.27 7.93
N MET A 200 -3.21 -20.94 8.23
CA MET A 200 -1.97 -20.79 7.47
C MET A 200 -2.13 -21.15 5.99
N ASN A 201 -2.85 -22.22 5.69
CA ASN A 201 -3.10 -22.63 4.30
C ASN A 201 -3.99 -21.62 3.58
N GLN A 202 -5.06 -21.17 4.22
CA GLN A 202 -5.97 -20.14 3.69
C GLN A 202 -5.22 -18.83 3.43
N LEU A 203 -4.47 -18.33 4.40
CA LEU A 203 -3.66 -17.11 4.27
C LEU A 203 -2.63 -17.22 3.13
N ASN A 204 -1.99 -18.38 2.96
CA ASN A 204 -1.05 -18.58 1.86
C ASN A 204 -1.73 -18.57 0.48
N VAL A 205 -2.91 -19.18 0.35
CA VAL A 205 -3.69 -19.16 -0.88
C VAL A 205 -4.10 -17.73 -1.23
N LEU A 206 -4.71 -17.02 -0.29
CA LEU A 206 -5.17 -15.65 -0.49
C LEU A 206 -4.00 -14.70 -0.81
N ARG A 207 -2.85 -14.88 -0.16
CA ARG A 207 -1.63 -14.12 -0.46
C ARG A 207 -1.13 -14.38 -1.89
N GLN A 208 -1.20 -15.62 -2.37
CA GLN A 208 -0.84 -15.95 -3.75
C GLN A 208 -1.80 -15.29 -4.73
N ILE A 209 -3.11 -15.38 -4.50
CA ILE A 209 -4.12 -14.69 -5.31
C ILE A 209 -3.85 -13.19 -5.34
N ARG A 210 -3.64 -12.57 -4.17
CA ARG A 210 -3.30 -11.15 -4.08
C ARG A 210 -2.08 -10.78 -4.92
N ASN A 211 -1.00 -11.58 -4.81
CA ASN A 211 0.22 -11.31 -5.57
C ASN A 211 -0.01 -11.45 -7.07
N GLN A 212 -0.73 -12.48 -7.52
CA GLN A 212 -1.05 -12.67 -8.93
C GLN A 212 -1.87 -11.51 -9.50
N VAL A 213 -2.87 -11.06 -8.76
CA VAL A 213 -3.72 -9.92 -9.13
C VAL A 213 -2.91 -8.62 -9.15
N VAL A 214 -2.15 -8.33 -8.09
CA VAL A 214 -1.35 -7.10 -7.98
C VAL A 214 -0.29 -7.01 -9.07
N HIS A 215 0.33 -8.12 -9.44
CA HIS A 215 1.33 -8.15 -10.52
C HIS A 215 0.71 -8.31 -11.92
N GLY A 216 -0.62 -8.35 -12.02
CA GLY A 216 -1.32 -8.49 -13.30
C GLY A 216 -1.04 -9.83 -14.00
N ALA A 217 -0.75 -10.87 -13.24
CA ALA A 217 -0.52 -12.22 -13.76
C ALA A 217 -1.83 -12.93 -14.11
N VAL A 218 -2.94 -12.48 -13.54
CA VAL A 218 -4.29 -13.02 -13.75
C VAL A 218 -5.30 -11.88 -13.77
N ASP A 219 -6.42 -12.07 -14.46
CA ASP A 219 -7.56 -11.16 -14.38
C ASP A 219 -8.24 -11.30 -13.01
N PRO A 220 -8.48 -10.19 -12.29
CA PRO A 220 -9.17 -10.23 -11.02
C PRO A 220 -10.54 -10.93 -11.06
N GLU A 221 -11.30 -10.76 -12.15
CA GLU A 221 -12.63 -11.37 -12.30
C GLU A 221 -12.57 -12.90 -12.41
N ASP A 222 -11.46 -13.45 -12.88
CA ASP A 222 -11.27 -14.90 -13.01
C ASP A 222 -10.97 -15.60 -11.68
N VAL A 223 -10.35 -14.90 -10.73
CA VAL A 223 -9.82 -15.51 -9.49
C VAL A 223 -10.48 -14.98 -8.21
N LEU A 224 -11.06 -13.79 -8.25
CA LEU A 224 -11.76 -13.20 -7.09
C LEU A 224 -13.24 -13.59 -7.09
N THR A 225 -13.49 -14.87 -6.87
CA THR A 225 -14.86 -15.38 -6.77
C THR A 225 -15.54 -14.85 -5.49
N PRO A 226 -16.89 -14.89 -5.41
CA PRO A 226 -17.61 -14.52 -4.20
C PRO A 226 -17.13 -15.26 -2.94
N GLU A 227 -16.72 -16.52 -3.10
CA GLU A 227 -16.18 -17.35 -2.01
C GLU A 227 -14.84 -16.82 -1.51
N VAL A 228 -13.91 -16.44 -2.42
CA VAL A 228 -12.61 -15.87 -2.08
C VAL A 228 -12.77 -14.52 -1.34
N ILE A 229 -13.70 -13.70 -1.80
CA ILE A 229 -14.00 -12.40 -1.16
C ILE A 229 -14.55 -12.61 0.24
N GLU A 230 -15.51 -13.51 0.38
CA GLU A 230 -16.15 -13.81 1.67
C GLU A 230 -15.15 -14.46 2.65
N GLU A 231 -14.32 -15.39 2.19
CA GLU A 231 -13.25 -15.99 3.00
C GLU A 231 -12.28 -14.93 3.51
N THR A 232 -11.84 -14.02 2.63
CA THR A 232 -10.94 -12.92 3.01
C THR A 232 -11.60 -11.99 4.04
N ARG A 233 -12.90 -11.71 3.87
CA ARG A 233 -13.68 -10.89 4.80
C ARG A 233 -13.82 -11.54 6.18
N LEU A 234 -14.07 -12.84 6.23
CA LEU A 234 -14.18 -13.59 7.48
C LEU A 234 -12.85 -13.61 8.24
N LEU A 235 -11.73 -13.82 7.54
CA LEU A 235 -10.40 -13.75 8.15
C LEU A 235 -10.10 -12.32 8.66
N ALA A 236 -10.49 -11.29 7.92
CA ALA A 236 -10.33 -9.91 8.37
C ALA A 236 -11.08 -9.65 9.69
N GLN A 237 -12.32 -10.15 9.81
CA GLN A 237 -13.08 -10.05 11.05
C GLN A 237 -12.44 -10.84 12.18
N ARG A 238 -12.02 -12.06 11.92
CA ARG A 238 -11.35 -12.95 12.89
C ARG A 238 -10.12 -12.28 13.52
N PHE A 239 -9.26 -11.64 12.73
CA PHE A 239 -8.06 -10.99 13.24
C PHE A 239 -8.28 -9.55 13.77
N ALA A 240 -9.45 -8.96 13.54
CA ALA A 240 -9.81 -7.66 14.13
C ALA A 240 -10.36 -7.78 15.57
N GLU A 241 -10.91 -8.94 15.94
CA GLU A 241 -11.56 -9.19 17.23
C GLU A 241 -10.58 -9.70 18.31
N GLU A 242 -9.38 -10.09 17.93
CA GLU A 242 -8.30 -10.51 18.83
C GLU A 242 -7.30 -9.39 19.10
#